data_07b0975532920571bcffead41e919f8b
#
_entry.id   07b0975532920571bcffead41e919f8b
#
_cell.length_a   1.000
_cell.length_b   1.000
_cell.length_c   1.000
_cell.angle_alpha   90.00
_cell.angle_beta   90.00
_cell.angle_gamma   90.00
#
_symmetry.space_group_name_H-M   'P 1'
#
loop_
_entity.id
_entity.type
_entity.pdbx_description
1 polymer ?
#
loop_
_entity_poly.entity_id
_entity_poly.type
_entity_poly.pdbx_seq_one_letter_code
_entity_poly.pdbx_strand_id
1 'polypeptide(L)'
;MKTTLFNFFKNAGVLLLIATLGMSCSDNDIEVIIKKGSDGPFPDYGKVLAFPGAEGYGARATGGSGGDVYHVTTLEDNGEEGSLRAAVSKPDRIIVFDVAGIINLKEALLFSKNLTIAAQTAPGGG
;
A
#
# COMPACT_ATOMS: atom_id res chain seq x y z
N MET A 1 -29.93 -17.55 -62.71
CA MET A 1 -29.09 -16.46 -62.19
C MET A 1 -29.72 -15.66 -61.03
N LYS A 2 -30.76 -16.16 -60.36
CA LYS A 2 -31.47 -15.48 -59.23
C LYS A 2 -31.31 -16.20 -57.89
N THR A 3 -30.71 -17.36 -57.85
CA THR A 3 -30.58 -18.20 -56.63
C THR A 3 -29.34 -17.91 -55.82
N THR A 4 -28.29 -17.38 -56.44
CA THR A 4 -26.99 -17.14 -55.76
C THR A 4 -27.02 -15.86 -54.87
N LEU A 5 -27.82 -14.85 -55.23
CA LEU A 5 -27.92 -13.60 -54.48
C LEU A 5 -28.68 -13.79 -53.15
N PHE A 6 -29.69 -14.67 -53.16
CA PHE A 6 -30.52 -14.89 -51.97
C PHE A 6 -29.77 -15.63 -50.84
N ASN A 7 -28.82 -16.51 -51.21
CA ASN A 7 -28.00 -17.19 -50.22
C ASN A 7 -26.90 -16.29 -49.61
N PHE A 8 -26.48 -15.24 -50.33
CA PHE A 8 -25.48 -14.31 -49.83
C PHE A 8 -26.04 -13.45 -48.68
N PHE A 9 -27.30 -12.98 -48.81
CA PHE A 9 -27.93 -12.23 -47.77
C PHE A 9 -28.30 -13.04 -46.51
N LYS A 10 -28.50 -14.34 -46.67
CA LYS A 10 -28.83 -15.23 -45.56
C LYS A 10 -27.61 -15.47 -44.66
N ASN A 11 -26.41 -15.54 -45.26
CA ASN A 11 -25.15 -15.71 -44.53
C ASN A 11 -24.68 -14.37 -43.89
N ALA A 12 -24.97 -13.25 -44.50
CA ALA A 12 -24.62 -11.93 -43.93
C ALA A 12 -25.41 -11.61 -42.66
N GLY A 13 -26.69 -12.02 -42.60
CA GLY A 13 -27.54 -11.83 -41.42
C GLY A 13 -27.08 -12.67 -40.21
N VAL A 14 -26.61 -13.88 -40.47
CA VAL A 14 -26.07 -14.76 -39.40
C VAL A 14 -24.73 -14.24 -38.91
N LEU A 15 -23.89 -13.69 -39.78
CA LEU A 15 -22.59 -13.12 -39.38
C LEU A 15 -22.79 -11.84 -38.54
N LEU A 16 -23.83 -11.05 -38.82
CA LEU A 16 -24.13 -9.84 -38.04
C LEU A 16 -24.67 -10.17 -36.64
N LEU A 17 -25.39 -11.29 -36.49
CA LEU A 17 -25.93 -11.71 -35.19
C LEU A 17 -24.88 -12.25 -34.24
N ILE A 18 -23.83 -12.85 -34.80
CA ILE A 18 -22.67 -13.36 -33.98
C ILE A 18 -21.77 -12.21 -33.51
N ALA A 19 -21.70 -11.11 -34.27
CA ALA A 19 -20.89 -9.95 -33.91
C ALA A 19 -21.46 -9.15 -32.72
N THR A 20 -22.78 -9.28 -32.42
CA THR A 20 -23.40 -8.57 -31.31
C THR A 20 -23.37 -9.34 -29.96
N LEU A 21 -23.04 -10.61 -29.99
CA LEU A 21 -22.89 -11.43 -28.75
C LEU A 21 -21.46 -11.51 -28.24
N GLY A 22 -20.51 -10.84 -28.89
CA GLY A 22 -19.09 -10.84 -28.54
C GLY A 22 -18.62 -9.69 -27.66
N MET A 23 -19.53 -8.92 -27.03
CA MET A 23 -19.16 -8.02 -25.94
C MET A 23 -19.11 -8.79 -24.61
N SER A 24 -18.26 -9.82 -24.58
CA SER A 24 -17.72 -10.36 -23.35
C SER A 24 -16.81 -9.28 -22.77
N CYS A 25 -17.01 -8.91 -21.53
CA CYS A 25 -16.07 -8.07 -20.79
C CYS A 25 -14.68 -8.59 -21.00
N SER A 26 -13.85 -7.85 -21.71
CA SER A 26 -12.46 -8.21 -21.91
C SER A 26 -11.76 -7.97 -20.57
N ASP A 27 -11.08 -8.98 -20.05
CA ASP A 27 -10.24 -8.91 -18.84
C ASP A 27 -9.15 -7.82 -18.92
N ASN A 28 -9.02 -7.15 -20.06
CA ASN A 28 -8.11 -6.03 -20.27
C ASN A 28 -8.47 -4.79 -19.45
N ASP A 29 -9.74 -4.62 -19.06
CA ASP A 29 -10.14 -3.46 -18.24
C ASP A 29 -9.58 -3.53 -16.83
N ILE A 30 -9.40 -4.74 -16.28
CA ILE A 30 -8.79 -4.96 -14.96
C ILE A 30 -7.29 -4.67 -15.01
N GLU A 31 -6.59 -5.10 -16.07
CA GLU A 31 -5.16 -4.78 -16.23
C GLU A 31 -4.92 -3.28 -16.42
N VAL A 32 -5.79 -2.59 -17.15
CA VAL A 32 -5.68 -1.15 -17.35
C VAL A 32 -5.93 -0.39 -16.05
N ILE A 33 -6.87 -0.84 -15.21
CA ILE A 33 -7.13 -0.23 -13.90
C ILE A 33 -5.94 -0.44 -12.96
N ILE A 34 -5.33 -1.61 -12.95
CA ILE A 34 -4.16 -1.89 -12.12
C ILE A 34 -2.94 -1.08 -12.60
N LYS A 35 -2.71 -0.99 -13.91
CA LYS A 35 -1.63 -0.15 -14.47
C LYS A 35 -1.86 1.33 -14.21
N LYS A 36 -3.11 1.81 -14.30
CA LYS A 36 -3.45 3.21 -14.04
C LYS A 36 -3.34 3.57 -12.55
N GLY A 37 -3.47 2.59 -11.65
CA GLY A 37 -3.22 2.75 -10.23
C GLY A 37 -1.73 2.83 -9.88
N SER A 38 -0.83 2.32 -10.73
CA SER A 38 0.62 2.44 -10.56
C SER A 38 1.20 3.76 -11.09
N ASP A 39 0.48 4.42 -12.03
CA ASP A 39 0.88 5.71 -12.62
C ASP A 39 0.20 6.90 -11.92
N GLY A 40 -0.41 6.69 -10.76
CA GLY A 40 -1.02 7.73 -9.93
C GLY A 40 0.03 8.69 -9.34
N PRO A 41 -0.40 9.80 -8.72
CA PRO A 41 0.49 10.78 -8.09
C PRO A 41 1.24 10.22 -6.87
N PHE A 42 1.10 8.94 -6.60
CA PHE A 42 1.78 8.26 -5.50
C PHE A 42 3.15 7.74 -5.96
N PRO A 43 4.21 7.97 -5.18
CA PRO A 43 5.53 7.45 -5.47
C PRO A 43 5.48 5.91 -5.62
N ASP A 44 6.19 5.38 -6.60
CA ASP A 44 6.42 3.94 -6.68
C ASP A 44 7.42 3.54 -5.58
N TYR A 45 6.90 3.04 -4.49
CA TYR A 45 7.70 2.52 -3.37
C TYR A 45 8.32 1.14 -3.65
N GLY A 46 8.31 0.70 -4.91
CA GLY A 46 8.83 -0.60 -5.33
C GLY A 46 7.89 -1.77 -5.05
N LYS A 47 8.38 -2.97 -5.27
CA LYS A 47 7.60 -4.20 -5.15
C LYS A 47 7.56 -4.77 -3.72
N VAL A 48 8.29 -4.17 -2.79
CA VAL A 48 8.37 -4.67 -1.41
C VAL A 48 7.17 -4.16 -0.62
N LEU A 49 6.47 -5.09 0.04
CA LEU A 49 5.37 -4.75 0.94
C LEU A 49 5.92 -4.21 2.27
N ALA A 50 5.16 -3.35 2.94
CA ALA A 50 5.50 -2.80 4.24
C ALA A 50 5.69 -3.89 5.30
N PHE A 51 4.89 -4.96 5.21
CA PHE A 51 5.00 -6.19 5.99
C PHE A 51 4.31 -7.33 5.23
N PRO A 52 4.59 -8.61 5.53
CA PRO A 52 3.92 -9.74 4.90
C PRO A 52 2.39 -9.66 5.04
N GLY A 53 1.67 -9.69 3.91
CA GLY A 53 0.21 -9.59 3.88
C GLY A 53 -0.34 -8.16 3.97
N ALA A 54 0.48 -7.12 3.81
CA ALA A 54 0.01 -5.74 3.76
C ALA A 54 -0.92 -5.50 2.57
N GLU A 55 -2.06 -4.86 2.82
CA GLU A 55 -3.08 -4.53 1.82
C GLU A 55 -3.42 -3.04 1.86
N GLY A 56 -4.08 -2.57 0.80
CA GLY A 56 -4.54 -1.18 0.69
C GLY A 56 -3.45 -0.19 0.28
N TYR A 57 -3.75 1.09 0.41
CA TYR A 57 -2.86 2.17 -0.04
C TYR A 57 -1.51 2.22 0.68
N GLY A 58 -1.48 1.82 1.94
CA GLY A 58 -0.26 1.76 2.75
C GLY A 58 0.57 0.50 2.55
N ALA A 59 0.13 -0.45 1.73
CA ALA A 59 0.78 -1.75 1.57
C ALA A 59 2.25 -1.67 1.12
N ARG A 60 2.64 -0.57 0.49
CA ARG A 60 4.00 -0.34 -0.02
C ARG A 60 4.72 0.80 0.70
N ALA A 61 4.22 1.21 1.85
CA ALA A 61 4.91 2.22 2.66
C ALA A 61 6.26 1.68 3.14
N THR A 62 7.33 2.43 2.93
CA THR A 62 8.68 2.04 3.34
C THR A 62 8.89 2.18 4.85
N GLY A 63 8.08 3.02 5.49
CA GLY A 63 8.29 3.35 6.90
C GLY A 63 9.70 3.84 7.15
N GLY A 64 10.32 3.36 8.22
CA GLY A 64 11.71 3.61 8.56
C GLY A 64 12.71 2.67 7.89
N SER A 65 12.30 1.88 6.89
CA SER A 65 13.18 0.91 6.24
C SER A 65 14.39 1.58 5.61
N GLY A 66 15.60 1.11 5.94
CA GLY A 66 16.85 1.70 5.50
C GLY A 66 17.31 2.92 6.30
N GLY A 67 16.54 3.36 7.30
CA GLY A 67 16.92 4.43 8.22
C GLY A 67 17.58 3.92 9.50
N ASP A 68 17.77 4.84 10.46
CA ASP A 68 18.42 4.55 11.73
C ASP A 68 17.50 3.76 12.68
N VAL A 69 18.09 2.84 13.45
CA VAL A 69 17.38 2.21 14.56
C VAL A 69 17.52 3.10 15.80
N TYR A 70 16.38 3.49 16.36
CA TYR A 70 16.33 4.30 17.58
C TYR A 70 15.73 3.51 18.74
N HIS A 71 16.41 3.48 19.87
CA HIS A 71 16.00 2.77 21.06
C HIS A 71 15.27 3.68 22.04
N VAL A 72 14.03 3.32 22.38
CA VAL A 72 13.28 3.96 23.46
C VAL A 72 13.67 3.25 24.77
N THR A 73 14.37 3.99 25.61
CA THR A 73 14.95 3.48 26.87
C THR A 73 14.29 4.05 28.12
N THR A 74 13.37 5.01 27.95
CA THR A 74 12.62 5.62 29.06
C THR A 74 11.14 5.75 28.74
N LEU A 75 10.29 5.67 29.77
CA LEU A 75 8.86 5.91 29.67
C LEU A 75 8.48 7.38 29.87
N GLU A 76 9.47 8.23 30.13
CA GLU A 76 9.25 9.67 30.35
C GLU A 76 8.99 10.40 29.02
N ASP A 77 7.99 11.29 29.04
CA ASP A 77 7.68 12.17 27.91
C ASP A 77 8.34 13.54 28.10
N ASN A 78 9.68 13.57 27.99
CA ASN A 78 10.51 14.76 28.23
C ASN A 78 11.19 15.32 26.97
N GLY A 79 11.10 14.61 25.82
CA GLY A 79 11.74 15.00 24.56
C GLY A 79 13.27 14.80 24.53
N GLU A 80 13.86 14.28 25.60
CA GLU A 80 15.28 13.97 25.65
C GLU A 80 15.60 12.65 24.98
N GLU A 81 16.88 12.37 24.80
CA GLU A 81 17.36 11.13 24.21
C GLU A 81 16.83 9.91 24.99
N GLY A 82 16.41 8.89 24.24
CA GLY A 82 15.78 7.69 24.80
C GLY A 82 14.26 7.82 24.99
N SER A 83 13.66 9.01 24.86
CA SER A 83 12.21 9.18 24.95
C SER A 83 11.51 8.88 23.60
N LEU A 84 10.25 8.44 23.67
CA LEU A 84 9.43 8.26 22.47
C LEU A 84 9.26 9.56 21.66
N ARG A 85 9.12 10.71 22.35
CA ARG A 85 9.00 12.03 21.72
C ARG A 85 10.22 12.37 20.88
N ALA A 86 11.43 12.12 21.39
CA ALA A 86 12.67 12.30 20.63
C ALA A 86 12.78 11.31 19.47
N ALA A 87 12.30 10.08 19.64
CA ALA A 87 12.29 9.06 18.60
C ALA A 87 11.50 9.50 17.38
N VAL A 88 10.25 9.97 17.57
CA VAL A 88 9.34 10.31 16.48
C VAL A 88 9.59 11.68 15.86
N SER A 89 10.41 12.53 16.48
CA SER A 89 10.71 13.89 16.03
C SER A 89 11.56 13.96 14.75
N LYS A 90 12.33 12.93 14.46
CA LYS A 90 13.18 12.84 13.25
C LYS A 90 12.66 11.79 12.28
N PRO A 91 12.79 12.03 10.96
CA PRO A 91 12.35 11.09 9.94
C PRO A 91 13.27 9.89 9.79
N ASP A 92 12.84 8.94 8.96
CA ASP A 92 13.62 7.81 8.44
C ASP A 92 14.21 6.94 9.59
N ARG A 93 13.33 6.47 10.51
CA ARG A 93 13.72 5.68 11.68
C ARG A 93 12.87 4.43 11.89
N ILE A 94 13.54 3.40 12.39
CA ILE A 94 12.89 2.24 13.02
C ILE A 94 13.01 2.45 14.53
N ILE A 95 11.87 2.56 15.22
CA ILE A 95 11.80 2.81 16.65
C ILE A 95 11.51 1.48 17.35
N VAL A 96 12.43 1.06 18.21
CA VAL A 96 12.34 -0.15 19.04
C VAL A 96 12.28 0.22 20.51
N PHE A 97 11.72 -0.64 21.34
CA PHE A 97 11.52 -0.39 22.76
C PHE A 97 12.34 -1.35 23.62
N ASP A 98 13.22 -0.79 24.44
CA ASP A 98 14.01 -1.52 25.40
C ASP A 98 13.35 -1.50 26.81
N VAL A 99 12.23 -0.79 26.93
CA VAL A 99 11.42 -0.67 28.14
C VAL A 99 9.99 -1.07 27.87
N ALA A 100 9.32 -1.63 28.87
CA ALA A 100 7.89 -1.95 28.83
C ALA A 100 7.13 -1.10 29.84
N GLY A 101 5.93 -0.66 29.48
CA GLY A 101 5.08 0.14 30.36
C GLY A 101 4.23 1.14 29.60
N ILE A 102 3.62 2.06 30.35
CA ILE A 102 2.74 3.10 29.81
C ILE A 102 3.52 4.42 29.74
N ILE A 103 3.60 5.00 28.56
CA ILE A 103 4.13 6.34 28.35
C ILE A 103 2.99 7.34 28.48
N ASN A 104 2.98 8.15 29.55
CA ASN A 104 1.99 9.19 29.75
C ASN A 104 2.41 10.45 28.98
N LEU A 105 1.73 10.72 27.87
CA LEU A 105 2.02 11.88 27.04
C LEU A 105 1.55 13.17 27.74
N LYS A 106 2.42 14.17 27.80
CA LYS A 106 2.13 15.51 28.37
C LYS A 106 1.39 16.39 27.37
N GLU A 107 1.61 16.16 26.10
CA GLU A 107 0.99 16.90 24.99
C GLU A 107 0.90 16.01 23.73
N ALA A 108 0.26 16.51 22.68
CA ALA A 108 0.15 15.82 21.42
C ALA A 108 1.52 15.38 20.88
N LEU A 109 1.61 14.14 20.40
CA LEU A 109 2.82 13.58 19.82
C LEU A 109 2.77 13.75 18.30
N LEU A 110 3.67 14.57 17.78
CA LEU A 110 3.79 14.82 16.33
C LEU A 110 4.81 13.88 15.72
N PHE A 111 4.37 13.13 14.73
CA PHE A 111 5.20 12.16 14.02
C PHE A 111 5.86 12.79 12.80
N SER A 112 7.15 12.56 12.64
CA SER A 112 7.87 12.85 11.41
C SER A 112 7.52 11.82 10.32
N LYS A 113 8.05 11.99 9.11
CA LYS A 113 7.80 11.07 7.99
C LYS A 113 8.68 9.82 8.08
N ASN A 114 8.25 8.75 7.39
CA ASN A 114 9.01 7.52 7.21
C ASN A 114 9.46 6.89 8.54
N LEU A 115 8.49 6.63 9.42
CA LEU A 115 8.74 5.98 10.70
C LEU A 115 8.15 4.56 10.71
N THR A 116 8.85 3.64 11.32
CA THR A 116 8.35 2.33 11.72
C THR A 116 8.45 2.22 13.24
N ILE A 117 7.31 2.03 13.91
CA ILE A 117 7.26 1.84 15.36
C ILE A 117 7.03 0.36 15.63
N ALA A 118 8.05 -0.29 16.17
CA ALA A 118 8.04 -1.73 16.45
C ALA A 118 7.75 -1.97 17.95
N ALA A 119 6.50 -1.71 18.36
CA ALA A 119 6.09 -1.84 19.76
C ALA A 119 6.24 -3.26 20.31
N GLN A 120 6.15 -4.27 19.45
CA GLN A 120 6.35 -5.69 19.81
C GLN A 120 7.77 -6.00 20.32
N THR A 121 8.72 -5.09 20.19
CA THR A 121 10.09 -5.26 20.73
C THR A 121 10.18 -4.99 22.24
N ALA A 122 9.14 -4.35 22.80
CA ALA A 122 9.10 -4.08 24.23
C ALA A 122 9.23 -5.38 25.06
N PRO A 123 9.98 -5.37 26.16
CA PRO A 123 10.10 -6.52 27.05
C PRO A 123 8.72 -7.04 27.51
N GLY A 124 8.53 -8.36 27.47
CA GLY A 124 7.24 -8.96 27.83
C GLY A 124 6.21 -9.03 26.69
N GLY A 125 6.58 -8.63 25.48
CA GLY A 125 5.73 -8.74 24.30
C GLY A 125 4.84 -7.52 24.02
N GLY A 126 5.18 -6.38 24.57
CA GLY A 126 4.51 -5.10 24.35
C GLY A 126 3.45 -4.77 25.37
#